data_fbb46e57e1dae82df584384f9f044766
#
_entry.id   fbb46e57e1dae82df584384f9f044766
#
_cell.length_a   1.000
_cell.length_b   1.000
_cell.length_c   1.000
_cell.angle_alpha   90.00
_cell.angle_beta   90.00
_cell.angle_gamma   90.00
#
_symmetry.space_group_name_H-M   'P 1'
#
loop_
_entity.id
_entity.type
_entity.pdbx_description
1 polymer ?
#
loop_
_entity_poly.entity_id
_entity_poly.type
_entity_poly.pdbx_seq_one_letter_code
_entity_poly.pdbx_strand_id
1 'polypeptide(L)'
;MSEQRKKKGESVGQTIGGMLVGFDQQIFRSTPPVNEMVAKGDRLAPVAASGGGTMRVGLPGDPAAPDAAPGAIDPEIEVLRLSAPGVEALVDLVAGGRIASLVVDGRELLRTSRDGPRDWGSFPMAPYAGRIRDAEFTFGGEVRRLAATMPPHAIHGTVLDRRWHAIDGTTIAIDLGPDWPFVGGVVQSFELTSDSMTCRMELHADEPMPASIGWHPWFLRRIAGTAGELELDVEPGAMYARDAAGIATEELVPPAPEPWDDCFTDLRRPPVLRWPGFLEMTIESDCPDWVIYTSPSDALCVEPQTAPPDALNTDPTVVQPGRPLSAVMTWRWRSLAP
;
A
#
# COMPACT_ATOMS: atom_id res chain seq x y z
N MET A 1 -61.77 20.34 6.05
CA MET A 1 -62.48 19.75 4.88
C MET A 1 -61.46 19.58 3.79
N SER A 2 -61.29 18.30 3.47
CA SER A 2 -60.88 17.60 2.23
C SER A 2 -59.48 17.99 1.69
N GLU A 3 -58.69 17.12 1.25
CA GLU A 3 -58.59 15.67 1.08
C GLU A 3 -57.31 15.39 0.30
N GLN A 4 -56.71 14.31 0.64
CA GLN A 4 -55.55 13.63 0.03
C GLN A 4 -55.52 13.63 -1.50
N ARG A 5 -54.28 13.59 -2.05
CA ARG A 5 -53.93 12.58 -3.06
C ARG A 5 -52.43 12.32 -3.14
N LYS A 6 -52.07 11.06 -2.87
CA LYS A 6 -50.82 10.40 -3.25
C LYS A 6 -50.69 10.31 -4.76
N LYS A 7 -49.45 10.51 -5.29
CA LYS A 7 -49.03 9.85 -6.53
C LYS A 7 -47.63 9.26 -6.37
N LYS A 8 -47.55 7.96 -6.54
CA LYS A 8 -46.35 7.17 -6.82
C LYS A 8 -45.75 7.61 -8.15
N GLY A 9 -44.42 7.73 -8.23
CA GLY A 9 -43.67 7.82 -9.47
C GLY A 9 -42.56 6.77 -9.43
N GLU A 10 -42.64 5.86 -10.38
CA GLU A 10 -41.75 4.72 -10.58
C GLU A 10 -40.36 5.16 -11.00
N SER A 11 -39.34 4.51 -10.42
CA SER A 11 -37.96 4.61 -10.86
C SER A 11 -37.74 3.69 -12.06
N VAL A 12 -37.24 4.27 -13.14
CA VAL A 12 -36.71 3.50 -14.29
C VAL A 12 -35.24 3.28 -14.04
N GLY A 13 -34.87 2.06 -13.68
CA GLY A 13 -33.48 1.63 -13.63
C GLY A 13 -32.97 1.36 -15.04
N GLN A 14 -31.87 1.99 -15.43
CA GLN A 14 -31.08 1.55 -16.57
C GLN A 14 -29.90 0.73 -16.06
N THR A 15 -29.94 -0.56 -16.37
CA THR A 15 -28.84 -1.51 -16.16
C THR A 15 -27.85 -1.34 -17.30
N ILE A 16 -26.63 -0.90 -16.98
CA ILE A 16 -25.49 -1.04 -17.87
C ILE A 16 -24.72 -2.27 -17.40
N GLY A 17 -24.65 -3.28 -18.27
CA GLY A 17 -23.95 -4.53 -18.01
C GLY A 17 -22.45 -4.30 -17.88
N GLY A 18 -21.92 -4.51 -16.69
CA GLY A 18 -20.51 -4.68 -16.40
C GLY A 18 -20.30 -6.10 -15.90
N MET A 19 -19.47 -6.84 -16.58
CA MET A 19 -19.07 -8.22 -16.28
C MET A 19 -18.29 -8.22 -14.97
N LEU A 20 -18.97 -8.54 -13.86
CA LEU A 20 -18.32 -8.87 -12.59
C LEU A 20 -17.64 -10.24 -12.77
N VAL A 21 -16.31 -10.24 -12.84
CA VAL A 21 -15.52 -11.45 -12.63
C VAL A 21 -15.68 -11.78 -11.14
N GLY A 22 -16.49 -12.78 -10.85
CA GLY A 22 -16.73 -13.23 -9.49
C GLY A 22 -15.46 -13.88 -8.92
N PHE A 23 -14.80 -13.20 -8.00
CA PHE A 23 -13.86 -13.84 -7.09
C PHE A 23 -14.67 -14.58 -6.02
N ASP A 24 -14.35 -15.86 -5.84
CA ASP A 24 -15.06 -16.78 -4.96
C ASP A 24 -14.88 -16.37 -3.49
N GLN A 25 -15.93 -15.77 -2.91
CA GLN A 25 -15.97 -15.39 -1.48
C GLN A 25 -15.93 -16.61 -0.51
N GLN A 26 -15.84 -17.84 -1.01
CA GLN A 26 -15.83 -19.03 -0.16
C GLN A 26 -14.47 -19.32 0.48
N ILE A 27 -13.37 -18.76 -0.02
CA ILE A 27 -12.02 -19.03 0.52
C ILE A 27 -11.82 -18.42 1.92
N PHE A 28 -12.52 -17.33 2.26
CA PHE A 28 -12.30 -16.60 3.53
C PHE A 28 -13.20 -16.98 4.70
N ARG A 29 -14.14 -17.90 4.54
CA ARG A 29 -15.04 -18.29 5.65
C ARG A 29 -14.41 -19.21 6.71
N SER A 30 -13.16 -19.64 6.56
CA SER A 30 -12.44 -20.50 7.49
C SER A 30 -10.97 -20.12 7.69
N THR A 31 -10.59 -18.89 7.41
CA THR A 31 -9.18 -18.45 7.60
C THR A 31 -8.90 -18.28 9.09
N PRO A 32 -7.91 -18.98 9.65
CA PRO A 32 -7.51 -18.78 11.04
C PRO A 32 -6.96 -17.36 11.25
N PRO A 33 -6.92 -16.85 12.49
CA PRO A 33 -6.28 -15.56 12.80
C PRO A 33 -4.87 -15.48 12.22
N VAL A 34 -4.43 -14.30 11.80
CA VAL A 34 -3.11 -14.09 11.18
C VAL A 34 -1.98 -14.67 12.03
N ASN A 35 -2.10 -14.57 13.36
CA ASN A 35 -1.16 -15.17 14.32
C ASN A 35 -1.12 -16.71 14.23
N GLU A 36 -2.21 -17.38 13.88
CA GLU A 36 -2.23 -18.82 13.64
C GLU A 36 -1.66 -19.18 12.27
N MET A 37 -1.84 -18.34 11.24
CA MET A 37 -1.27 -18.53 9.92
C MET A 37 0.26 -18.40 9.95
N VAL A 38 0.78 -17.40 10.66
CA VAL A 38 2.22 -17.19 10.85
C VAL A 38 2.85 -18.30 11.71
N ALA A 39 2.12 -18.79 12.75
CA ALA A 39 2.63 -19.81 13.67
C ALA A 39 2.57 -21.25 13.13
N LYS A 40 1.66 -21.57 12.21
CA LYS A 40 1.41 -22.96 11.75
C LYS A 40 1.93 -23.28 10.37
N GLY A 41 2.31 -22.27 9.54
CA GLY A 41 2.71 -22.51 8.15
C GLY A 41 1.61 -23.20 7.32
N ASP A 42 0.34 -23.02 7.68
CA ASP A 42 -0.78 -23.74 7.10
C ASP A 42 -1.10 -23.27 5.68
N ARG A 43 -1.32 -24.23 4.81
CA ARG A 43 -1.44 -24.07 3.36
C ARG A 43 -2.81 -23.48 2.98
N LEU A 44 -2.80 -22.34 2.33
CA LEU A 44 -3.88 -21.96 1.43
C LEU A 44 -3.70 -22.71 0.10
N ALA A 45 -4.77 -23.24 -0.48
CA ALA A 45 -4.69 -23.95 -1.74
C ALA A 45 -4.19 -23.00 -2.86
N PRO A 46 -3.25 -23.43 -3.73
CA PRO A 46 -2.64 -22.55 -4.71
C PRO A 46 -3.65 -22.16 -5.78
N VAL A 47 -3.85 -20.87 -5.95
CA VAL A 47 -4.30 -20.30 -7.23
C VAL A 47 -3.11 -20.42 -8.17
N ALA A 48 -3.28 -20.99 -9.33
CA ALA A 48 -2.21 -21.22 -10.30
C ALA A 48 -1.56 -19.89 -10.70
N ALA A 49 -0.42 -19.58 -10.10
CA ALA A 49 0.41 -18.45 -10.46
C ALA A 49 1.42 -18.90 -11.52
N SER A 50 1.41 -18.21 -12.65
CA SER A 50 2.45 -18.34 -13.66
C SER A 50 3.73 -17.64 -13.17
N GLY A 51 4.70 -18.43 -12.68
CA GLY A 51 6.11 -18.07 -12.72
C GLY A 51 6.67 -17.12 -11.67
N GLY A 52 6.28 -17.24 -10.40
CA GLY A 52 7.04 -16.62 -9.30
C GLY A 52 8.12 -17.59 -8.79
N GLY A 53 9.38 -17.20 -8.81
CA GLY A 53 10.49 -17.97 -8.25
C GLY A 53 11.04 -17.26 -7.00
N THR A 54 11.22 -18.02 -5.93
CA THR A 54 11.92 -17.54 -4.73
C THR A 54 13.42 -17.79 -4.89
N MET A 55 14.26 -16.82 -4.58
CA MET A 55 15.72 -16.95 -4.69
C MET A 55 16.40 -16.50 -3.39
N ARG A 56 17.30 -17.39 -2.90
CA ARG A 56 18.26 -17.08 -1.87
C ARG A 56 19.42 -16.31 -2.50
N VAL A 57 19.75 -15.14 -2.00
CA VAL A 57 21.02 -14.50 -2.35
C VAL A 57 22.11 -15.13 -1.49
N GLY A 58 22.70 -16.22 -1.95
CA GLY A 58 23.87 -16.84 -1.34
C GLY A 58 25.10 -16.00 -1.60
N LEU A 59 25.93 -15.80 -0.58
CA LEU A 59 27.32 -15.36 -0.76
C LEU A 59 28.12 -16.46 -1.43
N PRO A 60 29.14 -16.17 -2.25
CA PRO A 60 29.94 -17.20 -2.93
C PRO A 60 30.66 -18.07 -1.89
N GLY A 61 30.30 -19.37 -1.84
CA GLY A 61 31.00 -20.35 -1.02
C GLY A 61 30.14 -21.30 -0.17
N ASP A 62 28.81 -21.17 -0.18
CA ASP A 62 27.94 -22.07 0.61
C ASP A 62 27.62 -23.38 -0.16
N PRO A 63 27.73 -24.56 0.48
CA PRO A 63 27.34 -25.83 -0.13
C PRO A 63 25.81 -25.90 -0.25
N ALA A 64 25.33 -26.44 -1.37
CA ALA A 64 23.92 -26.61 -1.69
C ALA A 64 23.15 -27.31 -0.57
N ALA A 65 22.04 -26.70 -0.13
CA ALA A 65 21.10 -27.30 0.80
C ALA A 65 20.36 -28.48 0.17
N PRO A 66 19.96 -29.51 0.95
CA PRO A 66 19.24 -30.67 0.44
C PRO A 66 17.84 -30.27 -0.07
N ASP A 67 17.39 -31.00 -1.11
CA ASP A 67 16.10 -30.83 -1.80
C ASP A 67 14.93 -30.66 -0.81
N ALA A 68 14.37 -29.46 -0.74
CA ALA A 68 13.14 -29.19 -0.02
C ALA A 68 11.94 -29.79 -0.77
N ALA A 69 11.01 -30.39 -0.06
CA ALA A 69 9.77 -30.91 -0.62
C ALA A 69 9.01 -29.81 -1.37
N PRO A 70 8.41 -30.08 -2.55
CA PRO A 70 7.71 -29.07 -3.33
C PRO A 70 6.54 -28.50 -2.53
N GLY A 71 6.61 -27.18 -2.22
CA GLY A 71 5.57 -26.41 -1.53
C GLY A 71 5.92 -25.93 -0.13
N ALA A 72 7.08 -26.26 0.43
CA ALA A 72 7.55 -25.66 1.69
C ALA A 72 8.29 -24.34 1.39
N ILE A 73 7.82 -23.24 1.95
CA ILE A 73 8.51 -21.94 1.87
C ILE A 73 9.63 -21.92 2.91
N ASP A 74 10.83 -21.58 2.45
CA ASP A 74 11.98 -21.40 3.34
C ASP A 74 11.70 -20.22 4.30
N PRO A 75 11.67 -20.44 5.62
CA PRO A 75 11.46 -19.37 6.59
C PRO A 75 12.59 -18.32 6.61
N GLU A 76 13.72 -18.58 5.95
CA GLU A 76 14.85 -17.67 5.83
C GLU A 76 14.80 -16.81 4.56
N ILE A 77 13.72 -16.88 3.74
CA ILE A 77 13.56 -15.99 2.59
C ILE A 77 13.60 -14.53 3.07
N GLU A 78 14.52 -13.77 2.50
CA GLU A 78 14.70 -12.34 2.78
C GLU A 78 14.09 -11.46 1.69
N VAL A 79 14.01 -11.96 0.46
CA VAL A 79 13.52 -11.21 -0.71
C VAL A 79 12.57 -12.10 -1.52
N LEU A 80 11.37 -11.58 -1.76
CA LEU A 80 10.43 -12.15 -2.72
C LEU A 80 10.70 -11.54 -4.10
N ARG A 81 10.95 -12.38 -5.09
CA ARG A 81 11.20 -11.95 -6.47
C ARG A 81 9.98 -12.25 -7.34
N LEU A 82 9.47 -11.23 -8.00
CA LEU A 82 8.42 -11.31 -9.00
C LEU A 82 9.00 -11.00 -10.37
N SER A 83 8.62 -11.75 -11.40
CA SER A 83 9.13 -11.56 -12.75
C SER A 83 8.04 -11.73 -13.80
N ALA A 84 8.05 -10.84 -14.79
CA ALA A 84 7.23 -10.91 -15.99
C ALA A 84 8.09 -10.49 -17.20
N PRO A 85 7.67 -10.72 -18.46
CA PRO A 85 8.45 -10.31 -19.62
C PRO A 85 8.83 -8.81 -19.58
N GLY A 86 10.13 -8.53 -19.54
CA GLY A 86 10.67 -7.15 -19.46
C GLY A 86 10.58 -6.50 -18.09
N VAL A 87 10.07 -7.17 -17.06
CA VAL A 87 9.82 -6.57 -15.75
C VAL A 87 10.29 -7.48 -14.63
N GLU A 88 10.90 -6.88 -13.62
CA GLU A 88 11.28 -7.54 -12.36
C GLU A 88 10.94 -6.63 -11.18
N ALA A 89 10.37 -7.21 -10.12
CA ALA A 89 10.15 -6.53 -8.85
C ALA A 89 10.73 -7.35 -7.70
N LEU A 90 11.31 -6.66 -6.72
CA LEU A 90 11.85 -7.24 -5.50
C LEU A 90 11.08 -6.72 -4.30
N VAL A 91 10.57 -7.63 -3.45
CA VAL A 91 9.96 -7.27 -2.16
C VAL A 91 10.90 -7.69 -1.05
N ASP A 92 11.40 -6.71 -0.29
CA ASP A 92 12.33 -6.93 0.84
C ASP A 92 11.54 -7.23 2.12
N LEU A 93 11.57 -8.49 2.57
CA LEU A 93 10.84 -8.93 3.75
C LEU A 93 11.49 -8.45 5.04
N VAL A 94 12.82 -8.26 5.04
CA VAL A 94 13.57 -7.81 6.23
C VAL A 94 13.35 -6.33 6.48
N ALA A 95 13.26 -5.55 5.40
CA ALA A 95 13.10 -4.11 5.47
C ALA A 95 11.62 -3.69 5.33
N GLY A 96 10.70 -4.37 6.02
CA GLY A 96 9.32 -3.93 6.16
C GLY A 96 8.37 -4.36 5.05
N GLY A 97 8.64 -5.42 4.31
CA GLY A 97 7.74 -5.94 3.28
C GLY A 97 7.52 -4.98 2.11
N ARG A 98 8.49 -4.09 1.86
CA ARG A 98 8.43 -3.06 0.81
C ARG A 98 8.79 -3.61 -0.56
N ILE A 99 8.22 -3.02 -1.61
CA ILE A 99 8.77 -3.14 -2.95
C ILE A 99 10.08 -2.37 -2.96
N ALA A 100 11.19 -3.09 -2.93
CA ALA A 100 12.53 -2.54 -2.82
C ALA A 100 13.10 -2.08 -4.17
N SER A 101 12.58 -2.66 -5.27
CA SER A 101 13.00 -2.39 -6.64
C SER A 101 11.85 -2.73 -7.59
N LEU A 102 11.69 -1.93 -8.64
CA LEU A 102 10.85 -2.21 -9.79
C LEU A 102 11.62 -1.82 -11.06
N VAL A 103 12.09 -2.83 -11.78
CA VAL A 103 12.83 -2.67 -13.03
C VAL A 103 11.91 -2.95 -14.20
N VAL A 104 11.75 -1.98 -15.10
CA VAL A 104 11.01 -2.11 -16.35
C VAL A 104 11.96 -1.85 -17.52
N ASP A 105 12.03 -2.77 -18.45
CA ASP A 105 12.95 -2.72 -19.61
C ASP A 105 14.40 -2.37 -19.21
N GLY A 106 14.87 -3.00 -18.13
CA GLY A 106 16.23 -2.83 -17.61
C GLY A 106 16.50 -1.51 -16.87
N ARG A 107 15.47 -0.73 -16.53
CA ARG A 107 15.57 0.56 -15.82
C ARG A 107 14.81 0.54 -14.51
N GLU A 108 15.50 0.92 -13.42
CA GLU A 108 14.91 1.06 -12.10
C GLU A 108 14.01 2.29 -12.03
N LEU A 109 12.79 2.11 -11.52
CA LEU A 109 11.80 3.18 -11.35
C LEU A 109 11.77 3.75 -9.93
N LEU A 110 12.20 2.97 -8.93
CA LEU A 110 12.14 3.34 -7.53
C LEU A 110 13.49 3.78 -6.99
N ARG A 111 13.45 4.67 -6.01
CA ARG A 111 14.63 4.98 -5.21
C ARG A 111 15.01 3.76 -4.37
N THR A 112 16.22 3.25 -4.55
CA THR A 112 16.72 2.04 -3.89
C THR A 112 17.76 2.35 -2.80
N SER A 113 18.12 3.62 -2.59
CA SER A 113 19.07 4.03 -1.54
C SER A 113 18.46 3.86 -0.16
N ARG A 114 19.26 3.36 0.79
CA ARG A 114 18.83 2.96 2.13
C ARG A 114 19.32 3.93 3.20
N ASP A 115 19.08 5.23 3.02
CA ASP A 115 19.55 6.26 3.97
C ASP A 115 18.72 6.23 5.28
N GLY A 116 17.48 5.72 5.20
CA GLY A 116 16.59 5.51 6.34
C GLY A 116 15.45 4.56 6.01
N PRO A 117 14.67 4.11 7.01
CA PRO A 117 13.58 3.16 6.76
C PRO A 117 12.41 3.77 5.98
N ARG A 118 12.33 5.10 5.85
CA ARG A 118 11.24 5.83 5.20
C ARG A 118 11.58 6.46 3.86
N ASP A 119 12.81 6.29 3.35
CA ASP A 119 13.32 7.12 2.26
C ASP A 119 13.50 6.37 0.94
N TRP A 120 12.98 5.15 0.78
CA TRP A 120 13.23 4.32 -0.39
C TRP A 120 12.18 3.24 -0.62
N GLY A 121 12.13 2.74 -1.86
CA GLY A 121 11.22 1.68 -2.28
C GLY A 121 9.76 2.15 -2.28
N SER A 122 8.85 1.22 -2.07
CA SER A 122 7.44 1.49 -1.76
C SER A 122 7.09 0.67 -0.52
N PHE A 123 7.06 1.32 0.64
CA PHE A 123 6.78 0.63 1.90
C PHE A 123 5.30 0.72 2.27
N PRO A 124 4.78 -0.33 2.97
CA PRO A 124 3.42 -0.32 3.51
C PRO A 124 3.35 0.60 4.73
N MET A 125 2.31 1.38 4.82
CA MET A 125 1.94 2.16 6.00
C MET A 125 0.78 1.44 6.69
N ALA A 126 1.05 0.82 7.84
CA ALA A 126 0.05 0.14 8.66
C ALA A 126 0.54 0.07 10.12
N PRO A 127 -0.35 0.12 11.11
CA PRO A 127 -1.81 0.24 11.06
C PRO A 127 -2.31 1.69 10.95
N TYR A 128 -1.45 2.64 10.62
CA TYR A 128 -1.84 4.01 10.29
C TYR A 128 -0.93 4.59 9.20
N ALA A 129 -1.53 5.37 8.30
CA ALA A 129 -0.83 6.14 7.29
C ALA A 129 -0.64 7.58 7.74
N GLY A 130 0.45 8.22 7.32
CA GLY A 130 0.77 9.60 7.70
C GLY A 130 1.14 9.74 9.18
N ARG A 131 1.02 10.98 9.69
CA ARG A 131 1.38 11.35 11.07
C ARG A 131 0.23 11.09 12.03
N ILE A 132 0.57 10.75 13.28
CA ILE A 132 -0.33 10.79 14.44
C ILE A 132 0.21 11.85 15.38
N ARG A 133 -0.62 12.86 15.66
CA ARG A 133 -0.29 14.02 16.52
C ARG A 133 0.21 13.58 17.89
N ASP A 134 1.33 14.15 18.30
CA ASP A 134 1.97 13.93 19.61
C ASP A 134 2.16 12.44 19.98
N ALA A 135 2.14 11.57 18.96
CA ALA A 135 2.19 10.13 19.11
C ALA A 135 1.09 9.58 20.06
N GLU A 136 -0.07 10.21 20.07
CA GLU A 136 -1.20 9.81 20.92
C GLU A 136 -2.51 9.79 20.11
N PHE A 137 -3.41 8.88 20.49
CA PHE A 137 -4.81 8.90 20.04
C PHE A 137 -5.72 8.34 21.11
N THR A 138 -7.03 8.66 21.04
CA THR A 138 -8.03 8.17 21.99
C THR A 138 -8.93 7.15 21.31
N PHE A 139 -9.06 5.96 21.90
CA PHE A 139 -9.99 4.93 21.43
C PHE A 139 -10.63 4.20 22.59
N GLY A 140 -11.98 4.00 22.52
CA GLY A 140 -12.74 3.38 23.60
C GLY A 140 -12.69 4.15 24.93
N GLY A 141 -12.43 5.47 24.88
CA GLY A 141 -12.29 6.33 26.06
C GLY A 141 -10.91 6.26 26.74
N GLU A 142 -9.96 5.52 26.16
CA GLU A 142 -8.59 5.40 26.66
C GLU A 142 -7.60 6.10 25.73
N VAL A 143 -6.66 6.83 26.31
CA VAL A 143 -5.53 7.42 25.57
C VAL A 143 -4.49 6.33 25.31
N ARG A 144 -4.16 6.14 24.06
CA ARG A 144 -3.12 5.24 23.56
C ARG A 144 -1.89 6.05 23.16
N ARG A 145 -0.71 5.60 23.59
CA ARG A 145 0.57 6.23 23.27
C ARG A 145 1.40 5.35 22.38
N LEU A 146 1.96 5.94 21.34
CA LEU A 146 2.85 5.32 20.37
C LEU A 146 4.29 5.80 20.58
N ALA A 147 5.26 5.11 19.99
CA ALA A 147 6.60 5.64 19.87
C ALA A 147 6.60 6.88 18.96
N ALA A 148 7.20 7.97 19.42
CA ALA A 148 7.37 9.18 18.62
C ALA A 148 8.47 8.97 17.56
N THR A 149 8.16 8.23 16.49
CA THR A 149 9.12 7.89 15.43
C THR A 149 9.51 9.07 14.54
N MET A 150 8.79 10.20 14.67
CA MET A 150 9.08 11.51 14.09
C MET A 150 8.73 12.60 15.11
N PRO A 151 9.56 12.79 16.16
CA PRO A 151 9.23 13.60 17.32
C PRO A 151 8.73 15.01 16.97
N PRO A 152 7.61 15.47 17.61
CA PRO A 152 6.88 14.81 18.69
C PRO A 152 5.86 13.76 18.21
N HIS A 153 5.72 13.51 16.93
CA HIS A 153 4.67 12.69 16.31
C HIS A 153 5.13 11.26 16.08
N ALA A 154 4.17 10.34 15.94
CA ALA A 154 4.38 9.04 15.30
C ALA A 154 4.10 9.17 13.79
N ILE A 155 4.69 8.30 12.94
CA ILE A 155 4.48 8.34 11.49
C ILE A 155 4.55 6.96 10.86
N HIS A 156 3.66 6.69 9.88
CA HIS A 156 3.64 5.58 8.94
C HIS A 156 3.54 4.17 9.53
N GLY A 157 2.93 4.04 10.70
CA GLY A 157 2.66 2.73 11.30
C GLY A 157 3.84 2.09 12.02
N THR A 158 3.71 0.79 12.26
CA THR A 158 4.65 0.01 13.08
C THR A 158 5.24 -1.18 12.34
N VAL A 159 4.99 -1.32 11.03
CA VAL A 159 5.38 -2.52 10.26
C VAL A 159 6.47 -2.26 9.20
N LEU A 160 6.77 -0.98 8.91
CA LEU A 160 7.60 -0.57 7.77
C LEU A 160 9.11 -0.90 7.89
N ASP A 161 9.59 -1.24 9.08
CA ASP A 161 10.99 -1.58 9.37
C ASP A 161 11.14 -2.91 10.11
N ARG A 162 10.05 -3.69 10.20
CA ARG A 162 10.03 -5.03 10.80
C ARG A 162 10.08 -6.12 9.73
N ARG A 163 10.56 -7.31 10.12
CA ARG A 163 10.59 -8.48 9.22
C ARG A 163 9.17 -9.00 8.99
N TRP A 164 8.81 -9.14 7.72
CA TRP A 164 7.63 -9.84 7.23
C TRP A 164 7.97 -11.30 6.90
N HIS A 165 6.94 -12.12 6.79
CA HIS A 165 7.08 -13.54 6.47
C HIS A 165 6.37 -13.85 5.16
N ALA A 166 7.01 -14.64 4.30
CA ALA A 166 6.37 -15.13 3.08
C ALA A 166 5.33 -16.21 3.44
N ILE A 167 4.12 -16.05 2.92
CA ILE A 167 3.05 -17.06 2.96
C ILE A 167 3.15 -17.95 1.74
N ASP A 168 3.40 -17.35 0.58
CA ASP A 168 3.63 -18.02 -0.70
C ASP A 168 4.53 -17.17 -1.60
N GLY A 169 4.63 -17.52 -2.89
CA GLY A 169 5.47 -16.82 -3.88
C GLY A 169 5.01 -15.38 -4.20
N THR A 170 3.86 -14.93 -3.71
CA THR A 170 3.25 -13.63 -4.02
C THR A 170 2.64 -12.94 -2.81
N THR A 171 2.61 -13.59 -1.65
CA THR A 171 1.90 -13.11 -0.45
C THR A 171 2.83 -13.10 0.75
N ILE A 172 2.80 -12.01 1.50
CA ILE A 172 3.57 -11.83 2.73
C ILE A 172 2.65 -11.36 3.87
N ALA A 173 3.03 -11.66 5.12
CA ALA A 173 2.26 -11.25 6.29
C ALA A 173 3.15 -10.84 7.46
N ILE A 174 2.59 -10.05 8.37
CA ILE A 174 3.20 -9.66 9.64
C ILE A 174 2.13 -9.46 10.71
N ASP A 175 2.43 -9.78 11.97
CA ASP A 175 1.66 -9.31 13.11
C ASP A 175 1.94 -7.82 13.40
N LEU A 176 0.96 -7.10 13.98
CA LEU A 176 1.14 -5.68 14.33
C LEU A 176 2.17 -5.46 15.45
N GLY A 177 2.42 -6.50 16.28
CA GLY A 177 3.45 -6.52 17.31
C GLY A 177 3.18 -5.59 18.50
N PRO A 178 4.17 -5.48 19.40
CA PRO A 178 3.99 -4.80 20.69
C PRO A 178 3.94 -3.27 20.59
N ASP A 179 4.38 -2.69 19.46
CA ASP A 179 4.38 -1.24 19.26
C ASP A 179 3.01 -0.68 18.85
N TRP A 180 2.03 -1.56 18.64
CA TRP A 180 0.62 -1.24 18.43
C TRP A 180 -0.23 -1.76 19.59
N PRO A 181 -1.14 -0.95 20.17
CA PRO A 181 -1.86 -1.33 21.39
C PRO A 181 -3.03 -2.32 21.18
N PHE A 182 -3.19 -2.89 20.00
CA PHE A 182 -4.24 -3.86 19.66
C PHE A 182 -3.65 -5.07 18.94
N VAL A 183 -4.35 -6.20 19.02
CA VAL A 183 -3.93 -7.45 18.37
C VAL A 183 -4.50 -7.54 16.96
N GLY A 184 -3.64 -7.92 16.02
CA GLY A 184 -4.00 -8.06 14.62
C GLY A 184 -2.78 -8.29 13.74
N GLY A 185 -2.97 -8.25 12.43
CA GLY A 185 -1.90 -8.45 11.46
C GLY A 185 -2.21 -7.84 10.10
N VAL A 186 -1.20 -7.79 9.26
CA VAL A 186 -1.29 -7.27 7.90
C VAL A 186 -0.86 -8.33 6.91
N VAL A 187 -1.61 -8.47 5.83
CA VAL A 187 -1.28 -9.30 4.69
C VAL A 187 -1.10 -8.40 3.47
N GLN A 188 -0.03 -8.60 2.71
CA GLN A 188 0.13 -8.01 1.37
C GLN A 188 0.23 -9.11 0.33
N SER A 189 -0.43 -8.92 -0.80
CA SER A 189 -0.28 -9.76 -1.99
C SER A 189 0.08 -8.92 -3.21
N PHE A 190 0.84 -9.52 -4.13
CA PHE A 190 1.42 -8.87 -5.28
C PHE A 190 1.12 -9.65 -6.56
N GLU A 191 0.75 -8.94 -7.61
CA GLU A 191 0.60 -9.47 -8.96
C GLU A 191 1.43 -8.61 -9.91
N LEU A 192 2.31 -9.25 -10.70
CA LEU A 192 3.17 -8.59 -11.68
C LEU A 192 2.88 -9.14 -13.07
N THR A 193 2.62 -8.22 -14.01
CA THR A 193 2.52 -8.51 -15.44
C THR A 193 3.58 -7.72 -16.22
N SER A 194 3.60 -7.85 -17.56
CA SER A 194 4.51 -7.06 -18.40
C SER A 194 4.21 -5.56 -18.40
N ASP A 195 3.02 -5.15 -17.97
CA ASP A 195 2.53 -3.77 -18.06
C ASP A 195 1.86 -3.27 -16.78
N SER A 196 1.87 -4.06 -15.70
CA SER A 196 1.31 -3.65 -14.42
C SER A 196 1.90 -4.36 -13.22
N MET A 197 1.85 -3.68 -12.06
CA MET A 197 2.05 -4.26 -10.74
C MET A 197 0.87 -3.88 -9.85
N THR A 198 0.17 -4.87 -9.31
CA THR A 198 -0.92 -4.70 -8.37
C THR A 198 -0.49 -5.14 -6.98
N CYS A 199 -0.71 -4.29 -6.00
CA CYS A 199 -0.51 -4.56 -4.58
C CYS A 199 -1.87 -4.49 -3.88
N ARG A 200 -2.19 -5.52 -3.11
CA ARG A 200 -3.34 -5.53 -2.20
C ARG A 200 -2.82 -5.59 -0.78
N MET A 201 -3.41 -4.82 0.10
CA MET A 201 -3.13 -4.87 1.54
C MET A 201 -4.42 -5.11 2.29
N GLU A 202 -4.37 -6.01 3.28
CA GLU A 202 -5.47 -6.27 4.20
C GLU A 202 -4.95 -6.20 5.63
N LEU A 203 -5.60 -5.38 6.45
CA LEU A 203 -5.34 -5.28 7.88
C LEU A 203 -6.47 -5.99 8.62
N HIS A 204 -6.11 -7.04 9.32
CA HIS A 204 -7.00 -7.89 10.12
C HIS A 204 -6.88 -7.52 11.60
N ALA A 205 -8.02 -7.38 12.26
CA ALA A 205 -8.12 -7.08 13.68
C ALA A 205 -8.66 -8.30 14.44
N ASP A 206 -8.07 -8.64 15.58
CA ASP A 206 -8.59 -9.67 16.49
C ASP A 206 -9.54 -9.07 17.53
N GLU A 207 -9.51 -7.75 17.69
CA GLU A 207 -10.41 -6.93 18.49
C GLU A 207 -10.73 -5.63 17.76
N PRO A 208 -11.82 -4.90 18.06
CA PRO A 208 -12.11 -3.63 17.44
C PRO A 208 -10.96 -2.64 17.64
N MET A 209 -10.42 -2.06 16.56
CA MET A 209 -9.34 -1.08 16.64
C MET A 209 -9.47 -0.01 15.55
N PRO A 210 -9.01 1.23 15.79
CA PRO A 210 -8.93 2.24 14.76
C PRO A 210 -7.74 1.94 13.86
N ALA A 211 -7.87 2.15 12.54
CA ALA A 211 -6.76 1.97 11.64
C ALA A 211 -6.91 2.77 10.34
N SER A 212 -5.79 2.99 9.67
CA SER A 212 -5.69 3.35 8.25
C SER A 212 -4.50 2.64 7.62
N ILE A 213 -4.55 2.42 6.32
CA ILE A 213 -3.46 1.77 5.57
C ILE A 213 -3.16 2.52 4.28
N GLY A 214 -1.97 2.32 3.73
CA GLY A 214 -1.54 2.92 2.48
C GLY A 214 -0.15 2.47 2.06
N TRP A 215 0.36 3.05 0.98
CA TRP A 215 1.73 2.80 0.48
C TRP A 215 2.45 4.12 0.24
N HIS A 216 3.75 4.09 0.43
CA HIS A 216 4.64 5.24 0.24
C HIS A 216 5.70 4.94 -0.82
N PRO A 217 5.37 5.04 -2.11
CA PRO A 217 6.32 4.80 -3.20
C PRO A 217 7.22 6.02 -3.42
N TRP A 218 8.51 5.76 -3.60
CA TRP A 218 9.54 6.75 -3.95
C TRP A 218 9.95 6.57 -5.40
N PHE A 219 9.34 7.30 -6.32
CA PHE A 219 9.65 7.24 -7.75
C PHE A 219 10.83 8.15 -8.09
N LEU A 220 11.83 7.61 -8.79
CA LEU A 220 13.01 8.37 -9.24
C LEU A 220 12.60 9.46 -10.22
N ARG A 221 13.07 10.70 -9.98
CA ARG A 221 12.88 11.79 -10.91
C ARG A 221 13.71 11.64 -12.18
N ARG A 222 14.91 11.06 -12.07
CA ARG A 222 15.83 10.87 -13.20
C ARG A 222 16.19 9.41 -13.36
N ILE A 223 15.94 8.90 -14.56
CA ILE A 223 16.33 7.56 -14.97
C ILE A 223 17.32 7.69 -16.12
N ALA A 224 18.40 6.91 -16.09
CA ALA A 224 19.41 6.96 -17.15
C ALA A 224 18.81 6.68 -18.54
N GLY A 225 19.08 7.54 -19.50
CA GLY A 225 18.60 7.39 -20.87
C GLY A 225 17.16 7.87 -21.12
N THR A 226 16.55 8.60 -20.18
CA THR A 226 15.31 9.35 -20.44
C THR A 226 15.61 10.74 -21.02
N ALA A 227 14.63 11.31 -21.72
CA ALA A 227 14.80 12.63 -22.37
C ALA A 227 14.62 13.81 -21.39
N GLY A 228 14.17 13.54 -20.15
CA GLY A 228 13.92 14.57 -19.14
C GLY A 228 13.70 13.97 -17.75
N GLU A 229 13.35 14.84 -16.81
CA GLU A 229 12.92 14.43 -15.49
C GLU A 229 11.48 13.88 -15.50
N LEU A 230 11.11 13.15 -14.45
CA LEU A 230 9.76 12.68 -14.19
C LEU A 230 8.77 13.85 -14.14
N GLU A 231 7.75 13.77 -14.98
CA GLU A 231 6.60 14.66 -14.97
C GLU A 231 5.46 14.00 -14.18
N LEU A 232 4.85 14.77 -13.29
CA LEU A 232 3.65 14.37 -12.54
C LEU A 232 2.44 15.09 -13.12
N ASP A 233 1.43 14.33 -13.50
CA ASP A 233 0.13 14.83 -13.94
C ASP A 233 -0.95 14.35 -12.96
N VAL A 234 -1.46 15.26 -12.13
CA VAL A 234 -2.46 15.02 -11.10
C VAL A 234 -3.46 16.18 -11.05
N GLU A 235 -4.71 15.85 -10.80
CA GLU A 235 -5.80 16.83 -10.72
C GLU A 235 -6.62 16.59 -9.42
N PRO A 236 -6.13 17.09 -8.27
CA PRO A 236 -6.86 16.96 -7.00
C PRO A 236 -8.08 17.89 -6.98
N GLY A 237 -9.19 17.39 -6.40
CA GLY A 237 -10.39 18.20 -6.19
C GLY A 237 -10.29 19.08 -4.96
N ALA A 238 -9.69 18.57 -3.88
CA ALA A 238 -9.48 19.28 -2.63
C ALA A 238 -8.19 18.86 -1.93
N MET A 239 -7.74 19.67 -1.00
CA MET A 239 -6.56 19.44 -0.16
C MET A 239 -6.97 19.60 1.32
N TYR A 240 -6.46 18.76 2.19
CA TYR A 240 -6.61 18.95 3.63
C TYR A 240 -5.73 20.11 4.10
N ALA A 241 -6.34 21.12 4.76
CA ALA A 241 -5.58 22.19 5.36
C ALA A 241 -4.63 21.63 6.43
N ARG A 242 -3.42 22.20 6.53
CA ARG A 242 -2.45 21.85 7.57
C ARG A 242 -2.44 22.89 8.66
N ASP A 243 -2.31 22.45 9.90
CA ASP A 243 -2.10 23.34 11.03
C ASP A 243 -0.64 23.82 11.13
N ALA A 244 -0.33 24.56 12.20
CA ALA A 244 1.02 25.07 12.44
C ALA A 244 2.08 23.99 12.69
N ALA A 245 1.69 22.76 13.02
CA ALA A 245 2.56 21.60 13.15
C ALA A 245 2.75 20.84 11.81
N GLY A 246 2.09 21.29 10.74
CA GLY A 246 2.12 20.66 9.43
C GLY A 246 1.30 19.37 9.34
N ILE A 247 0.36 19.16 10.27
CA ILE A 247 -0.53 17.99 10.29
C ILE A 247 -1.84 18.36 9.61
N ALA A 248 -2.37 17.45 8.80
CA ALA A 248 -3.67 17.60 8.17
C ALA A 248 -4.78 17.78 9.22
N THR A 249 -5.71 18.69 8.92
CA THR A 249 -6.93 18.92 9.70
C THR A 249 -8.13 18.34 8.94
N GLU A 250 -9.34 18.45 9.49
CA GLU A 250 -10.57 18.06 8.80
C GLU A 250 -11.03 19.10 7.77
N GLU A 251 -10.42 20.29 7.74
CA GLU A 251 -10.80 21.36 6.83
C GLU A 251 -10.28 21.08 5.41
N LEU A 252 -11.19 21.08 4.44
CA LEU A 252 -10.84 20.97 3.02
C LEU A 252 -10.74 22.38 2.40
N VAL A 253 -9.63 22.59 1.70
CA VAL A 253 -9.31 23.83 0.98
C VAL A 253 -8.98 23.54 -0.48
N PRO A 254 -9.03 24.53 -1.37
CA PRO A 254 -8.53 24.38 -2.73
C PRO A 254 -7.05 23.97 -2.74
N PRO A 255 -6.63 23.11 -3.66
CA PRO A 255 -5.23 22.69 -3.78
C PRO A 255 -4.29 23.90 -3.97
N ALA A 256 -3.22 23.93 -3.17
CA ALA A 256 -2.16 24.94 -3.30
C ALA A 256 -1.21 24.56 -4.47
N PRO A 257 -0.44 25.52 -5.01
CA PRO A 257 0.64 25.23 -5.94
C PRO A 257 1.76 24.38 -5.32
N GLU A 258 2.48 23.62 -6.14
CA GLU A 258 3.71 22.93 -5.73
C GLU A 258 4.79 23.92 -5.18
N PRO A 259 5.72 23.42 -4.33
CA PRO A 259 5.97 22.02 -3.96
C PRO A 259 5.00 21.54 -2.88
N TRP A 260 4.63 20.26 -2.96
CA TRP A 260 3.73 19.62 -2.02
C TRP A 260 4.45 18.71 -1.01
N ASP A 261 3.92 18.64 0.19
CA ASP A 261 3.99 17.61 1.21
C ASP A 261 2.59 17.57 1.83
N ASP A 262 1.58 17.29 1.01
CA ASP A 262 0.19 17.58 1.32
C ASP A 262 -0.71 16.38 1.03
N CYS A 263 -1.81 16.28 1.79
CA CYS A 263 -2.84 15.27 1.60
C CYS A 263 -3.98 15.85 0.76
N PHE A 264 -4.34 15.12 -0.29
CA PHE A 264 -5.39 15.47 -1.23
C PHE A 264 -6.51 14.42 -1.20
N THR A 265 -7.71 14.85 -1.58
CA THR A 265 -8.86 13.97 -1.79
C THR A 265 -9.60 14.38 -3.06
N ASP A 266 -10.57 13.56 -3.47
CA ASP A 266 -11.40 13.82 -4.66
C ASP A 266 -10.54 14.02 -5.92
N LEU A 267 -9.57 13.12 -6.16
CA LEU A 267 -8.81 13.14 -7.40
C LEU A 267 -9.74 12.89 -8.58
N ARG A 268 -9.77 13.81 -9.55
CA ARG A 268 -10.66 13.74 -10.71
C ARG A 268 -10.28 12.66 -11.70
N ARG A 269 -9.05 12.19 -11.63
CA ARG A 269 -8.49 11.09 -12.41
C ARG A 269 -7.27 10.50 -11.69
N PRO A 270 -6.92 9.25 -11.98
CA PRO A 270 -5.71 8.64 -11.44
C PRO A 270 -4.46 9.48 -11.79
N PRO A 271 -3.51 9.64 -10.87
CA PRO A 271 -2.23 10.28 -11.13
C PRO A 271 -1.44 9.57 -12.24
N VAL A 272 -0.77 10.36 -13.07
CA VAL A 272 0.09 9.85 -14.16
C VAL A 272 1.50 10.36 -13.96
N LEU A 273 2.44 9.44 -13.96
CA LEU A 273 3.87 9.66 -13.95
C LEU A 273 4.42 9.43 -15.35
N ARG A 274 5.19 10.39 -15.88
CA ARG A 274 5.76 10.25 -17.22
C ARG A 274 7.27 10.49 -17.17
N TRP A 275 8.03 9.48 -17.56
CA TRP A 275 9.45 9.62 -17.88
C TRP A 275 9.59 9.79 -19.40
N PRO A 276 9.88 11.02 -19.88
CA PRO A 276 9.86 11.35 -21.33
C PRO A 276 10.76 10.43 -22.17
N GLY A 277 10.19 9.89 -23.24
CA GLY A 277 10.89 8.98 -24.16
C GLY A 277 11.13 7.57 -23.61
N PHE A 278 10.51 7.22 -22.47
CA PHE A 278 10.66 5.91 -21.87
C PHE A 278 9.31 5.28 -21.50
N LEU A 279 8.63 5.84 -20.50
CA LEU A 279 7.48 5.18 -19.88
C LEU A 279 6.46 6.19 -19.34
N GLU A 280 5.19 5.86 -19.48
CA GLU A 280 4.10 6.51 -18.76
C GLU A 280 3.43 5.50 -17.85
N MET A 281 3.26 5.87 -16.58
CA MET A 281 2.64 5.04 -15.54
C MET A 281 1.43 5.75 -14.96
N THR A 282 0.30 5.06 -14.91
CA THR A 282 -0.89 5.49 -14.17
C THR A 282 -0.92 4.78 -12.83
N ILE A 283 -1.21 5.50 -11.75
CA ILE A 283 -1.38 4.94 -10.41
C ILE A 283 -2.88 4.89 -10.11
N GLU A 284 -3.44 3.69 -10.07
CA GLU A 284 -4.85 3.43 -9.74
C GLU A 284 -4.93 2.93 -8.29
N SER A 285 -5.94 3.37 -7.54
CA SER A 285 -6.23 2.86 -6.20
C SER A 285 -7.70 3.06 -5.84
N ASP A 286 -8.20 2.23 -4.92
CA ASP A 286 -9.50 2.41 -4.26
C ASP A 286 -9.41 3.29 -3.01
N CYS A 287 -8.23 3.79 -2.67
CA CYS A 287 -8.00 4.73 -1.58
C CYS A 287 -8.60 6.11 -1.91
N PRO A 288 -9.35 6.73 -0.99
CA PRO A 288 -9.93 8.06 -1.20
C PRO A 288 -8.93 9.20 -1.07
N ASP A 289 -7.86 9.00 -0.30
CA ASP A 289 -6.91 10.05 0.07
C ASP A 289 -5.52 9.75 -0.48
N TRP A 290 -4.78 10.83 -0.79
CA TRP A 290 -3.49 10.73 -1.45
C TRP A 290 -2.53 11.78 -0.87
N VAL A 291 -1.42 11.32 -0.31
CA VAL A 291 -0.32 12.24 -0.04
C VAL A 291 0.55 12.35 -1.29
N ILE A 292 0.88 13.58 -1.66
CA ILE A 292 1.81 13.86 -2.74
C ILE A 292 2.98 14.64 -2.15
N TYR A 293 4.19 14.09 -2.32
CA TYR A 293 5.41 14.70 -1.80
C TYR A 293 6.39 14.96 -2.92
N THR A 294 6.52 16.25 -3.30
CA THR A 294 7.32 16.69 -4.46
C THR A 294 8.57 17.46 -4.08
N SER A 295 8.85 17.71 -2.80
CA SER A 295 10.01 18.50 -2.35
C SER A 295 11.38 17.86 -2.62
N PRO A 296 11.59 16.52 -2.55
CA PRO A 296 12.88 15.92 -2.83
C PRO A 296 13.33 16.12 -4.29
N SER A 297 14.62 16.39 -4.48
CA SER A 297 15.18 16.70 -5.80
C SER A 297 15.45 15.46 -6.68
N ASP A 298 15.54 14.28 -6.08
CA ASP A 298 15.90 13.02 -6.74
C ASP A 298 14.74 12.04 -6.91
N ALA A 299 13.65 12.23 -6.14
CA ALA A 299 12.45 11.41 -6.19
C ALA A 299 11.19 12.21 -5.88
N LEU A 300 10.03 11.62 -6.13
CA LEU A 300 8.73 12.11 -5.65
C LEU A 300 7.87 10.94 -5.18
N CYS A 301 6.86 11.23 -4.34
CA CYS A 301 5.95 10.23 -3.82
C CYS A 301 4.50 10.55 -4.21
N VAL A 302 3.75 9.51 -4.54
CA VAL A 302 2.29 9.55 -4.78
C VAL A 302 1.69 8.40 -3.99
N GLU A 303 1.11 8.71 -2.86
CA GLU A 303 0.85 7.79 -1.75
C GLU A 303 -0.65 7.59 -1.55
N PRO A 304 -1.27 6.53 -2.12
CA PRO A 304 -2.66 6.22 -1.82
C PRO A 304 -2.79 5.72 -0.38
N GLN A 305 -3.78 6.24 0.34
CA GLN A 305 -4.09 5.85 1.72
C GLN A 305 -5.59 5.87 2.00
N THR A 306 -6.04 5.03 2.94
CA THR A 306 -7.46 4.83 3.24
C THR A 306 -8.07 5.94 4.08
N ALA A 307 -7.25 6.82 4.65
CA ALA A 307 -7.68 7.98 5.42
C ALA A 307 -6.56 9.03 5.47
N PRO A 308 -6.86 10.33 5.70
CA PRO A 308 -5.85 11.37 5.81
C PRO A 308 -4.94 11.17 7.03
N PRO A 309 -3.75 11.81 7.06
CA PRO A 309 -2.92 11.85 8.27
C PRO A 309 -3.72 12.34 9.50
N ASP A 310 -3.45 11.77 10.66
CA ASP A 310 -4.11 12.01 11.95
C ASP A 310 -5.59 11.55 12.03
N ALA A 311 -6.07 10.76 11.06
CA ALA A 311 -7.45 10.27 11.05
C ALA A 311 -7.83 9.49 12.33
N LEU A 312 -6.88 8.88 13.01
CA LEU A 312 -7.14 8.20 14.29
C LEU A 312 -7.63 9.17 15.39
N ASN A 313 -7.31 10.46 15.26
CA ASN A 313 -7.74 11.52 16.18
C ASN A 313 -8.95 12.31 15.68
N THR A 314 -9.26 12.24 14.39
CA THR A 314 -10.33 13.04 13.77
C THR A 314 -11.52 12.16 13.40
N ASP A 315 -11.40 11.31 12.41
CA ASP A 315 -12.47 10.40 11.92
C ASP A 315 -11.93 8.96 11.74
N PRO A 316 -11.75 8.18 12.83
CA PRO A 316 -11.13 6.88 12.77
C PRO A 316 -12.04 5.82 12.12
N THR A 317 -11.52 5.15 11.09
CA THR A 317 -12.10 3.91 10.60
C THR A 317 -11.87 2.81 11.64
N VAL A 318 -12.94 2.17 12.11
CA VAL A 318 -12.86 1.07 13.09
C VAL A 318 -12.91 -0.27 12.39
N VAL A 319 -11.80 -0.99 12.44
CA VAL A 319 -11.69 -2.36 11.91
C VAL A 319 -12.26 -3.33 12.94
N GLN A 320 -13.10 -4.26 12.48
CA GLN A 320 -13.76 -5.26 13.30
C GLN A 320 -13.20 -6.65 13.02
N PRO A 321 -13.18 -7.57 14.02
CA PRO A 321 -12.85 -8.96 13.78
C PRO A 321 -13.68 -9.57 12.64
N GLY A 322 -12.99 -10.25 11.70
CA GLY A 322 -13.61 -10.85 10.53
C GLY A 322 -14.07 -9.89 9.42
N ARG A 323 -13.74 -8.58 9.54
CA ARG A 323 -13.98 -7.56 8.52
C ARG A 323 -12.72 -6.73 8.32
N PRO A 324 -11.76 -7.21 7.53
CA PRO A 324 -10.50 -6.51 7.35
C PRO A 324 -10.69 -5.16 6.65
N LEU A 325 -9.83 -4.21 6.99
CA LEU A 325 -9.62 -3.01 6.17
C LEU A 325 -8.74 -3.40 5.00
N SER A 326 -9.21 -3.15 3.78
CA SER A 326 -8.48 -3.51 2.56
C SER A 326 -8.26 -2.30 1.67
N ALA A 327 -7.16 -2.32 0.94
CA ALA A 327 -6.83 -1.35 -0.10
C ALA A 327 -6.12 -2.05 -1.27
N VAL A 328 -6.25 -1.46 -2.45
CA VAL A 328 -5.57 -1.90 -3.67
C VAL A 328 -4.87 -0.71 -4.31
N MET A 329 -3.63 -0.92 -4.71
CA MET A 329 -2.86 -0.01 -5.54
C MET A 329 -2.38 -0.76 -6.78
N THR A 330 -2.59 -0.19 -7.97
CA THR A 330 -2.09 -0.74 -9.23
C THR A 330 -1.27 0.33 -9.96
N TRP A 331 -0.04 0.01 -10.26
CA TRP A 331 0.79 0.74 -11.21
C TRP A 331 0.62 0.09 -12.57
N ARG A 332 0.09 0.84 -13.52
CA ARG A 332 -0.09 0.40 -14.91
C ARG A 332 0.73 1.29 -15.83
N TRP A 333 1.55 0.69 -16.68
CA TRP A 333 2.43 1.46 -17.54
C TRP A 333 2.34 1.06 -19.02
N ARG A 334 2.79 1.97 -19.84
CA ARG A 334 3.03 1.76 -21.26
C ARG A 334 4.34 2.39 -21.68
N SER A 335 5.01 1.78 -22.66
CA SER A 335 6.22 2.35 -23.26
C SER A 335 5.89 3.63 -24.02
N LEU A 336 6.78 4.61 -23.89
CA LEU A 336 6.83 5.83 -24.72
C LEU A 336 8.00 5.79 -25.71
N ALA A 337 8.78 4.69 -25.72
CA ALA A 337 9.81 4.50 -26.73
C ALA A 337 9.17 4.38 -28.12
N PRO A 338 9.80 4.98 -29.19
CA PRO A 338 9.27 4.95 -30.54
C PRO A 338 9.27 3.54 -31.14
#